data_16314292936f98ac7e95133f0093ec7a
#
_entry.id   16314292936f98ac7e95133f0093ec7a
#
_cell.length_a   1.000
_cell.length_b   1.000
_cell.length_c   1.000
_cell.angle_alpha   90.00
_cell.angle_beta   90.00
_cell.angle_gamma   90.00
#
_symmetry.space_group_name_H-M   'P 1'
#
loop_
_entity.id
_entity.type
_entity.pdbx_description
1 polymer ?
#
loop_
_entity_poly.entity_id
_entity_poly.type
_entity_poly.pdbx_seq_one_letter_code
_entity_poly.pdbx_strand_id
1 'polypeptide(L)'
;MIKRFLLLSGLLVLVIQGNLQAQIVSEDDEIERQLLASTKQLNQFFSRFNGEEDTKGREFEPEDRQYRNSRLRKRFLSILFDKENAGFSESLFEEFVNKVTSDDQPIFLDLQAKEWFAVVNTTFRYKGRSMPLTLYMQIQEEGLGYEWVIADISFEPYKTLFDKQRGQTKEFLHPMSHELDFMNLRKAMVKDGSPESYTLADFEPDLLTVFLYDVKMGNLTFETVNRLNYHFFSVDGWYFSLNNFNRPGYNTGWLISDLVKINAQQKEDLLKLLYDKK
;
A
#
# COMPACT_ATOMS: atom_id res chain seq x y z
N MET A 1 -57.12 48.48 3.61
CA MET A 1 -56.46 47.63 2.58
C MET A 1 -54.96 47.38 2.81
N ILE A 2 -54.22 48.19 3.58
CA ILE A 2 -52.76 48.06 3.77
C ILE A 2 -52.32 46.93 4.73
N LYS A 3 -53.13 46.53 5.70
CA LYS A 3 -52.80 45.45 6.67
C LYS A 3 -52.83 44.02 6.10
N ARG A 4 -53.50 43.77 4.97
CA ARG A 4 -53.55 42.44 4.32
C ARG A 4 -52.39 42.17 3.37
N PHE A 5 -51.72 43.22 2.90
CA PHE A 5 -50.51 43.08 2.02
C PHE A 5 -49.26 42.72 2.78
N LEU A 6 -49.10 43.16 4.03
CA LEU A 6 -47.97 42.84 4.89
C LEU A 6 -47.94 41.41 5.41
N LEU A 7 -49.10 40.76 5.50
CA LEU A 7 -49.17 39.34 5.91
C LEU A 7 -48.85 38.37 4.79
N LEU A 8 -49.09 38.72 3.52
CA LEU A 8 -48.71 37.88 2.38
C LEU A 8 -47.21 37.95 2.05
N SER A 9 -46.53 39.07 2.29
CA SER A 9 -45.09 39.20 2.07
C SER A 9 -44.25 38.47 3.14
N GLY A 10 -44.77 38.37 4.39
CA GLY A 10 -44.14 37.61 5.46
C GLY A 10 -44.23 36.09 5.25
N LEU A 11 -45.26 35.59 4.62
CA LEU A 11 -45.44 34.16 4.33
C LEU A 11 -44.53 33.68 3.16
N LEU A 12 -44.23 34.58 2.20
CA LEU A 12 -43.41 34.24 1.06
C LEU A 12 -41.89 34.14 1.43
N VAL A 13 -41.47 34.92 2.42
CA VAL A 13 -40.06 34.88 2.91
C VAL A 13 -39.80 33.64 3.76
N LEU A 14 -40.79 33.12 4.48
CA LEU A 14 -40.64 31.90 5.29
C LEU A 14 -40.54 30.61 4.45
N VAL A 15 -41.13 30.58 3.24
CA VAL A 15 -41.05 29.41 2.34
C VAL A 15 -39.70 29.32 1.62
N ILE A 16 -38.99 30.42 1.44
CA ILE A 16 -37.70 30.44 0.75
C ILE A 16 -36.54 29.98 1.68
N GLN A 17 -36.66 30.15 3.00
CA GLN A 17 -35.62 29.70 3.97
C GLN A 17 -35.67 28.18 4.26
N GLY A 18 -36.79 27.50 3.98
CA GLY A 18 -36.91 26.06 4.20
C GLY A 18 -36.18 25.16 3.18
N ASN A 19 -35.84 25.69 2.00
CA ASN A 19 -35.24 24.88 0.93
C ASN A 19 -33.70 24.93 0.89
N LEU A 20 -33.05 25.82 1.64
CA LEU A 20 -31.60 25.94 1.66
C LEU A 20 -30.92 24.92 2.60
N GLN A 21 -31.62 24.44 3.62
CA GLN A 21 -31.04 23.44 4.53
C GLN A 21 -31.13 22.00 4.01
N ALA A 22 -32.11 21.70 3.14
CA ALA A 22 -32.22 20.34 2.57
C ALA A 22 -31.16 20.03 1.50
N GLN A 23 -30.59 21.06 0.85
CA GLN A 23 -29.57 20.89 -0.16
C GLN A 23 -28.16 20.68 0.42
N ILE A 24 -27.87 21.27 1.59
CA ILE A 24 -26.56 21.13 2.26
C ILE A 24 -26.41 19.72 2.88
N VAL A 25 -27.48 19.16 3.42
CA VAL A 25 -27.46 17.81 4.00
C VAL A 25 -27.27 16.73 2.93
N SER A 26 -27.71 16.96 1.68
CA SER A 26 -27.56 15.98 0.59
C SER A 26 -26.15 15.96 -0.03
N GLU A 27 -25.41 17.07 -0.01
CA GLU A 27 -24.02 17.11 -0.51
C GLU A 27 -23.04 16.45 0.47
N ASP A 28 -23.18 16.71 1.76
CA ASP A 28 -22.34 16.06 2.79
C ASP A 28 -22.58 14.56 2.86
N ASP A 29 -23.82 14.10 2.75
CA ASP A 29 -24.17 12.68 2.68
C ASP A 29 -23.63 11.99 1.42
N GLU A 30 -23.55 12.71 0.30
CA GLU A 30 -23.01 12.17 -0.96
C GLU A 30 -21.48 12.09 -0.91
N ILE A 31 -20.81 13.08 -0.33
CA ILE A 31 -19.37 13.09 -0.09
C ILE A 31 -18.98 11.99 0.92
N GLU A 32 -19.76 11.81 1.99
CA GLU A 32 -19.54 10.75 2.96
C GLU A 32 -19.72 9.35 2.35
N ARG A 33 -20.74 9.15 1.50
CA ARG A 33 -20.93 7.90 0.75
C ARG A 33 -19.81 7.64 -0.25
N GLN A 34 -19.27 8.65 -0.92
CA GLN A 34 -18.13 8.52 -1.81
C GLN A 34 -16.86 8.17 -1.05
N LEU A 35 -16.61 8.77 0.12
CA LEU A 35 -15.48 8.43 1.00
C LEU A 35 -15.61 7.01 1.57
N LEU A 36 -16.80 6.59 1.98
CA LEU A 36 -17.07 5.23 2.45
C LEU A 36 -16.96 4.21 1.31
N ALA A 37 -17.37 4.54 0.10
CA ALA A 37 -17.18 3.70 -1.08
C ALA A 37 -15.70 3.55 -1.43
N SER A 38 -14.89 4.60 -1.36
CA SER A 38 -13.46 4.56 -1.62
C SER A 38 -12.70 3.72 -0.58
N THR A 39 -13.13 3.70 0.69
CA THR A 39 -12.51 2.91 1.77
C THR A 39 -12.78 1.41 1.64
N LYS A 40 -13.86 1.00 0.99
CA LYS A 40 -14.27 -0.41 0.80
C LYS A 40 -13.73 -1.05 -0.48
N GLN A 41 -13.07 -0.31 -1.34
CA GLN A 41 -12.71 -0.79 -2.69
C GLN A 41 -11.73 -1.97 -2.71
N LEU A 42 -10.80 -2.07 -1.76
CA LEU A 42 -9.89 -3.23 -1.71
C LEU A 42 -10.65 -4.52 -1.38
N ASN A 43 -11.54 -4.50 -0.39
CA ASN A 43 -12.39 -5.66 -0.07
C ASN A 43 -13.26 -6.05 -1.26
N GLN A 44 -13.85 -5.07 -1.97
CA GLN A 44 -14.59 -5.32 -3.21
C GLN A 44 -13.72 -5.92 -4.31
N PHE A 45 -12.45 -5.51 -4.42
CA PHE A 45 -11.54 -6.15 -5.37
C PHE A 45 -11.40 -7.65 -5.09
N PHE A 46 -11.18 -8.02 -3.81
CA PHE A 46 -11.10 -9.44 -3.42
C PHE A 46 -12.41 -10.17 -3.69
N SER A 47 -13.55 -9.61 -3.26
CA SER A 47 -14.87 -10.23 -3.46
C SER A 47 -15.20 -10.42 -4.94
N ARG A 48 -14.87 -9.44 -5.80
CA ARG A 48 -15.05 -9.54 -7.26
C ARG A 48 -14.11 -10.53 -7.91
N PHE A 49 -12.83 -10.51 -7.53
CA PHE A 49 -11.85 -11.47 -8.04
C PHE A 49 -12.29 -12.91 -7.70
N ASN A 50 -12.80 -13.12 -6.51
CA ASN A 50 -13.27 -14.39 -6.02
C ASN A 50 -14.69 -14.76 -6.52
N GLY A 51 -15.47 -13.81 -7.01
CA GLY A 51 -16.88 -14.01 -7.39
C GLY A 51 -17.80 -14.21 -6.18
N GLU A 52 -17.57 -13.43 -5.12
CA GLU A 52 -18.26 -13.49 -3.82
C GLU A 52 -19.30 -12.38 -3.66
N GLU A 53 -19.43 -11.46 -4.64
CA GLU A 53 -20.46 -10.42 -4.66
C GLU A 53 -21.17 -10.34 -6.02
N ASP A 54 -22.35 -9.73 -6.03
CA ASP A 54 -23.07 -9.43 -7.27
C ASP A 54 -22.59 -8.12 -7.91
N THR A 55 -23.17 -7.77 -9.07
CA THR A 55 -22.82 -6.54 -9.79
C THR A 55 -23.21 -5.25 -9.06
N LYS A 56 -23.97 -5.35 -7.96
CA LYS A 56 -24.38 -4.23 -7.10
C LYS A 56 -23.57 -4.19 -5.80
N GLY A 57 -22.58 -5.07 -5.63
CA GLY A 57 -21.76 -5.17 -4.44
C GLY A 57 -22.47 -5.84 -3.26
N ARG A 58 -23.50 -6.67 -3.50
CA ARG A 58 -24.12 -7.47 -2.45
C ARG A 58 -23.39 -8.80 -2.36
N GLU A 59 -22.96 -9.17 -1.19
CA GLU A 59 -22.28 -10.42 -0.92
C GLU A 59 -23.20 -11.62 -1.15
N PHE A 60 -22.63 -12.68 -1.72
CA PHE A 60 -23.30 -13.98 -1.84
C PHE A 60 -23.03 -14.81 -0.60
N GLU A 61 -24.05 -15.57 -0.17
CA GLU A 61 -23.84 -16.60 0.83
C GLU A 61 -23.12 -17.80 0.19
N PRO A 62 -22.29 -18.57 0.94
CA PRO A 62 -21.55 -19.71 0.40
C PRO A 62 -22.43 -20.77 -0.29
N GLU A 63 -23.71 -20.85 0.08
CA GLU A 63 -24.71 -21.78 -0.49
C GLU A 63 -25.31 -21.27 -1.80
N ASP A 64 -25.07 -20.02 -2.17
CA ASP A 64 -25.62 -19.45 -3.40
C ASP A 64 -24.97 -20.09 -4.63
N ARG A 65 -25.76 -20.41 -5.64
CA ARG A 65 -25.26 -20.97 -6.90
C ARG A 65 -24.30 -20.03 -7.66
N GLN A 66 -24.32 -18.77 -7.33
CA GLN A 66 -23.46 -17.74 -7.94
C GLN A 66 -22.15 -17.55 -7.17
N TYR A 67 -22.09 -18.00 -5.93
CA TYR A 67 -20.89 -17.91 -5.12
C TYR A 67 -19.70 -18.61 -5.79
N ARG A 68 -18.62 -17.88 -6.02
CA ARG A 68 -17.40 -18.36 -6.68
C ARG A 68 -17.59 -18.97 -8.08
N ASN A 69 -18.66 -18.61 -8.77
CA ASN A 69 -18.99 -19.13 -10.10
C ASN A 69 -17.97 -18.68 -11.14
N SER A 70 -17.40 -19.60 -11.93
CA SER A 70 -16.32 -19.34 -12.89
C SER A 70 -16.74 -18.32 -13.98
N ARG A 71 -17.99 -18.36 -14.47
CA ARG A 71 -18.48 -17.41 -15.48
C ARG A 71 -18.62 -16.00 -14.91
N LEU A 72 -19.12 -15.87 -13.68
CA LEU A 72 -19.23 -14.60 -12.99
C LEU A 72 -17.83 -14.03 -12.75
N ARG A 73 -16.89 -14.85 -12.31
CA ARG A 73 -15.49 -14.45 -12.09
C ARG A 73 -14.82 -13.97 -13.37
N LYS A 74 -14.98 -14.67 -14.50
CA LYS A 74 -14.46 -14.23 -15.80
C LYS A 74 -14.98 -12.83 -16.16
N ARG A 75 -16.26 -12.57 -15.92
CA ARG A 75 -16.88 -11.27 -16.17
C ARG A 75 -16.29 -10.19 -15.25
N PHE A 76 -16.14 -10.45 -13.97
CA PHE A 76 -15.54 -9.48 -13.04
C PHE A 76 -14.07 -9.23 -13.35
N LEU A 77 -13.27 -10.26 -13.59
CA LEU A 77 -11.87 -10.10 -13.97
C LEU A 77 -11.73 -9.18 -15.18
N SER A 78 -12.62 -9.27 -16.17
CA SER A 78 -12.56 -8.39 -17.33
C SER A 78 -12.71 -6.89 -17.01
N ILE A 79 -13.29 -6.53 -15.87
CA ILE A 79 -13.45 -5.13 -15.43
C ILE A 79 -12.47 -4.71 -14.33
N LEU A 80 -11.77 -5.67 -13.72
CA LEU A 80 -10.77 -5.40 -12.67
C LEU A 80 -9.39 -5.02 -13.24
N PHE A 81 -9.22 -5.04 -14.55
CA PHE A 81 -7.98 -4.61 -15.20
C PHE A 81 -8.07 -3.16 -15.66
N ASP A 82 -6.94 -2.43 -15.55
CA ASP A 82 -6.82 -1.10 -16.13
C ASP A 82 -6.78 -1.20 -17.68
N LYS A 83 -7.89 -0.82 -18.32
CA LYS A 83 -8.06 -0.92 -19.76
C LYS A 83 -7.41 0.24 -20.53
N GLU A 84 -7.08 1.34 -19.83
CA GLU A 84 -6.54 2.53 -20.49
C GLU A 84 -5.01 2.47 -20.63
N ASN A 85 -4.32 1.77 -19.72
CA ASN A 85 -2.87 1.64 -19.72
C ASN A 85 -2.45 0.16 -19.81
N ALA A 86 -3.01 -0.59 -20.73
CA ALA A 86 -2.68 -2.01 -20.88
C ALA A 86 -1.18 -2.19 -21.19
N GLY A 87 -0.36 -2.25 -20.13
CA GLY A 87 1.05 -2.65 -20.20
C GLY A 87 1.24 -4.15 -20.47
N PHE A 88 0.15 -4.90 -20.68
CA PHE A 88 0.13 -6.33 -20.92
C PHE A 88 -0.68 -6.65 -22.17
N SER A 89 -0.33 -7.74 -22.85
CA SER A 89 -1.04 -8.18 -24.06
C SER A 89 -2.38 -8.83 -23.71
N GLU A 90 -3.32 -8.78 -24.65
CA GLU A 90 -4.62 -9.46 -24.51
C GLU A 90 -4.45 -10.97 -24.28
N SER A 91 -3.49 -11.60 -24.96
CA SER A 91 -3.18 -13.03 -24.75
C SER A 91 -2.69 -13.33 -23.33
N LEU A 92 -1.90 -12.44 -22.72
CA LEU A 92 -1.43 -12.59 -21.35
C LEU A 92 -2.61 -12.47 -20.33
N PHE A 93 -3.49 -11.51 -20.61
CA PHE A 93 -4.73 -11.35 -19.85
C PHE A 93 -5.60 -12.61 -19.91
N GLU A 94 -5.87 -13.13 -21.12
CA GLU A 94 -6.68 -14.34 -21.29
C GLU A 94 -6.05 -15.55 -20.61
N GLU A 95 -4.73 -15.73 -20.72
CA GLU A 95 -4.01 -16.80 -20.04
C GLU A 95 -4.18 -16.72 -18.51
N PHE A 96 -4.01 -15.53 -17.93
CA PHE A 96 -4.21 -15.30 -16.51
C PHE A 96 -5.64 -15.60 -16.07
N VAL A 97 -6.63 -15.04 -16.76
CA VAL A 97 -8.06 -15.25 -16.45
C VAL A 97 -8.41 -16.73 -16.52
N ASN A 98 -7.97 -17.46 -17.56
CA ASN A 98 -8.22 -18.88 -17.69
C ASN A 98 -7.53 -19.68 -16.57
N LYS A 99 -6.31 -19.30 -16.16
CA LYS A 99 -5.58 -19.92 -15.05
C LYS A 99 -6.36 -19.77 -13.73
N VAL A 100 -6.78 -18.56 -13.37
CA VAL A 100 -7.42 -18.31 -12.06
C VAL A 100 -8.88 -18.78 -12.01
N THR A 101 -9.55 -18.90 -13.15
CA THR A 101 -10.95 -19.36 -13.25
C THR A 101 -11.11 -20.78 -13.76
N SER A 102 -10.04 -21.58 -13.73
CA SER A 102 -10.08 -23.00 -14.11
C SER A 102 -11.13 -23.73 -13.28
N ASP A 103 -11.95 -24.57 -13.94
CA ASP A 103 -12.95 -25.36 -13.23
C ASP A 103 -12.31 -26.50 -12.39
N ASP A 104 -11.12 -27.00 -12.80
CA ASP A 104 -10.41 -28.08 -12.10
C ASP A 104 -9.64 -27.55 -10.86
N GLN A 105 -9.01 -26.40 -10.99
CA GLN A 105 -8.16 -25.80 -9.94
C GLN A 105 -8.37 -24.27 -9.90
N PRO A 106 -9.52 -23.81 -9.41
CA PRO A 106 -9.78 -22.37 -9.29
C PRO A 106 -8.89 -21.76 -8.22
N ILE A 107 -8.33 -20.57 -8.52
CA ILE A 107 -7.48 -19.84 -7.59
C ILE A 107 -8.29 -18.66 -7.04
N PHE A 108 -8.35 -18.55 -5.72
CA PHE A 108 -8.98 -17.44 -5.01
C PHE A 108 -7.92 -16.64 -4.27
N LEU A 109 -8.14 -15.33 -4.16
CA LEU A 109 -7.30 -14.48 -3.33
C LEU A 109 -7.79 -14.55 -1.89
N ASP A 110 -6.84 -14.67 -0.97
CA ASP A 110 -7.09 -14.60 0.45
C ASP A 110 -6.47 -13.32 1.01
N LEU A 111 -7.29 -12.53 1.72
CA LEU A 111 -6.84 -11.30 2.36
C LEU A 111 -5.75 -11.57 3.40
N GLN A 112 -5.77 -12.75 4.01
CA GLN A 112 -4.84 -13.17 5.08
C GLN A 112 -3.57 -13.83 4.55
N ALA A 113 -3.50 -14.08 3.24
CA ALA A 113 -2.32 -14.69 2.63
C ALA A 113 -1.08 -13.80 2.77
N LYS A 114 0.09 -14.43 2.93
CA LYS A 114 1.38 -13.72 3.06
C LYS A 114 2.01 -13.35 1.71
N GLU A 115 1.43 -13.81 0.62
CA GLU A 115 1.95 -13.63 -0.74
C GLU A 115 1.55 -12.30 -1.37
N TRP A 116 1.10 -11.33 -0.56
CA TRP A 116 0.84 -9.97 -1.01
C TRP A 116 1.16 -8.94 0.08
N PHE A 117 1.44 -7.73 -0.33
CA PHE A 117 1.80 -6.63 0.57
C PHE A 117 1.48 -5.28 -0.06
N ALA A 118 1.46 -4.24 0.78
CA ALA A 118 1.28 -2.87 0.34
C ALA A 118 2.60 -2.10 0.35
N VAL A 119 2.82 -1.30 -0.69
CA VAL A 119 3.90 -0.31 -0.78
C VAL A 119 3.29 1.07 -0.62
N VAL A 120 3.64 1.74 0.46
CA VAL A 120 3.10 3.05 0.82
C VAL A 120 4.20 4.09 0.67
N ASN A 121 4.12 4.88 -0.39
CA ASN A 121 5.01 6.01 -0.60
C ASN A 121 4.53 7.20 0.24
N THR A 122 5.38 7.65 1.14
CA THR A 122 5.06 8.69 2.12
C THR A 122 6.03 9.85 2.03
N THR A 123 5.69 10.95 2.69
CA THR A 123 6.62 12.04 2.99
C THR A 123 6.75 12.18 4.49
N PHE A 124 7.99 12.21 4.95
CA PHE A 124 8.34 12.51 6.33
C PHE A 124 9.23 13.75 6.40
N ARG A 125 9.13 14.48 7.50
CA ARG A 125 10.07 15.54 7.83
C ARG A 125 11.24 14.97 8.62
N TYR A 126 12.44 15.06 8.03
CA TYR A 126 13.70 14.60 8.62
C TYR A 126 14.71 15.73 8.65
N LYS A 127 15.26 16.08 9.84
CA LYS A 127 16.21 17.18 10.01
C LYS A 127 15.72 18.50 9.39
N GLY A 128 14.41 18.79 9.53
CA GLY A 128 13.77 20.02 9.04
C GLY A 128 13.44 20.04 7.54
N ARG A 129 13.64 18.94 6.81
CA ARG A 129 13.34 18.81 5.37
C ARG A 129 12.32 17.72 5.12
N SER A 130 11.35 17.98 4.25
CA SER A 130 10.41 16.94 3.77
C SER A 130 11.13 16.02 2.80
N MET A 131 11.10 14.71 3.07
CA MET A 131 11.80 13.67 2.31
C MET A 131 10.88 12.48 2.04
N PRO A 132 10.99 11.84 0.86
CA PRO A 132 10.24 10.62 0.57
C PRO A 132 10.76 9.45 1.42
N LEU A 133 9.83 8.65 1.93
CA LEU A 133 10.08 7.41 2.64
C LEU A 133 9.04 6.38 2.20
N THR A 134 9.48 5.17 1.89
CA THR A 134 8.59 4.07 1.52
C THR A 134 8.42 3.13 2.70
N LEU A 135 7.15 2.84 3.04
CA LEU A 135 6.80 1.81 4.01
C LEU A 135 6.32 0.56 3.26
N TYR A 136 6.78 -0.61 3.70
CA TYR A 136 6.27 -1.91 3.26
C TYR A 136 5.37 -2.46 4.35
N MET A 137 4.10 -2.67 4.00
CA MET A 137 3.07 -3.05 4.95
C MET A 137 2.56 -4.45 4.62
N GLN A 138 2.35 -5.25 5.66
CA GLN A 138 1.77 -6.59 5.56
C GLN A 138 0.58 -6.72 6.52
N ILE A 139 -0.30 -7.69 6.25
CA ILE A 139 -1.36 -8.05 7.19
C ILE A 139 -0.80 -9.08 8.17
N GLN A 140 -1.08 -8.86 9.45
CA GLN A 140 -0.74 -9.75 10.54
C GLN A 140 -2.00 -10.10 11.34
N GLU A 141 -2.08 -11.34 11.81
CA GLU A 141 -3.11 -11.76 12.75
C GLU A 141 -2.89 -11.11 14.12
N GLU A 142 -3.93 -10.49 14.67
CA GLU A 142 -3.91 -9.88 15.98
C GLU A 142 -5.21 -10.17 16.73
N GLY A 143 -5.11 -10.96 17.79
CA GLY A 143 -6.26 -11.38 18.61
C GLY A 143 -7.32 -12.14 17.80
N LEU A 144 -8.50 -11.50 17.61
CA LEU A 144 -9.61 -12.06 16.82
C LEU A 144 -9.72 -11.44 15.42
N GLY A 145 -8.74 -10.67 15.00
CA GLY A 145 -8.78 -9.94 13.74
C GLY A 145 -7.43 -9.86 13.04
N TYR A 146 -7.32 -8.90 12.15
CA TYR A 146 -6.12 -8.66 11.36
C TYR A 146 -5.83 -7.17 11.31
N GLU A 147 -4.55 -6.82 11.34
CA GLU A 147 -4.10 -5.44 11.24
C GLU A 147 -2.99 -5.27 10.20
N TRP A 148 -2.83 -4.04 9.74
CA TRP A 148 -1.69 -3.65 8.93
C TRP A 148 -0.48 -3.35 9.81
N VAL A 149 0.62 -4.02 9.55
CA VAL A 149 1.90 -3.79 10.25
C VAL A 149 2.97 -3.32 9.30
N ILE A 150 3.91 -2.50 9.79
CA ILE A 150 5.09 -2.09 9.03
C ILE A 150 6.08 -3.24 9.06
N ALA A 151 6.30 -3.86 7.90
CA ALA A 151 7.22 -5.00 7.76
C ALA A 151 8.66 -4.54 7.47
N ASP A 152 8.81 -3.45 6.69
CA ASP A 152 10.12 -2.91 6.31
C ASP A 152 9.99 -1.46 5.86
N ILE A 153 11.11 -0.77 5.66
CA ILE A 153 11.16 0.60 5.16
C ILE A 153 12.28 0.78 4.12
N SER A 154 12.11 1.75 3.22
CA SER A 154 13.20 2.28 2.40
C SER A 154 13.29 3.79 2.58
N PHE A 155 14.46 4.24 3.03
CA PHE A 155 14.74 5.66 3.27
C PHE A 155 16.19 5.98 2.91
N GLU A 156 16.38 6.79 1.87
CA GLU A 156 17.71 7.05 1.31
C GLU A 156 18.73 7.55 2.32
N PRO A 157 18.40 8.43 3.29
CA PRO A 157 19.36 8.83 4.32
C PRO A 157 19.90 7.69 5.17
N TYR A 158 19.14 6.60 5.35
CA TYR A 158 19.62 5.46 6.15
C TYR A 158 20.53 4.53 5.35
N LYS A 159 20.33 4.41 4.03
CA LYS A 159 21.20 3.61 3.15
C LYS A 159 22.62 4.13 3.14
N THR A 160 22.77 5.45 3.13
CA THR A 160 24.09 6.10 3.14
C THR A 160 24.70 6.18 4.53
N LEU A 161 23.88 6.15 5.59
CA LEU A 161 24.34 6.26 6.97
C LEU A 161 25.25 5.09 7.40
N PHE A 162 24.98 3.89 6.88
CA PHE A 162 25.68 2.66 7.24
C PHE A 162 26.51 2.10 6.07
N ASP A 163 26.82 2.91 5.07
CA ASP A 163 27.60 2.47 3.93
C ASP A 163 29.05 2.23 4.37
N LYS A 164 29.42 0.95 4.54
CA LYS A 164 30.79 0.55 4.84
C LYS A 164 31.65 0.94 3.65
N GLN A 165 32.44 1.98 3.78
CA GLN A 165 33.47 2.35 2.78
C GLN A 165 34.50 1.24 2.70
N ARG A 166 34.24 0.23 1.87
CA ARG A 166 35.17 -0.86 1.59
C ARG A 166 36.35 -0.30 0.80
N GLY A 167 37.52 -0.19 1.46
CA GLY A 167 38.77 0.13 0.78
C GLY A 167 39.53 1.35 1.28
N GLN A 168 39.05 2.12 2.22
CA GLN A 168 39.89 3.12 2.90
C GLN A 168 40.75 2.45 3.97
N THR A 169 41.98 2.98 4.18
CA THR A 169 42.95 2.51 5.17
C THR A 169 42.28 2.48 6.54
N LYS A 170 41.87 1.29 6.98
CA LYS A 170 41.26 1.13 8.30
C LYS A 170 42.33 1.32 9.37
N GLU A 171 42.14 2.25 10.29
CA GLU A 171 42.69 2.10 11.62
C GLU A 171 41.97 0.91 12.26
N PHE A 172 42.56 -0.27 12.25
CA PHE A 172 41.94 -1.45 12.83
C PHE A 172 42.51 -1.73 14.22
N LEU A 173 41.64 -2.34 15.05
CA LEU A 173 42.04 -2.78 16.40
C LEU A 173 42.78 -4.12 16.25
N HIS A 174 44.08 -4.10 16.44
CA HIS A 174 44.94 -5.31 16.25
C HIS A 174 44.69 -6.29 17.41
N PRO A 175 44.40 -7.58 17.14
CA PRO A 175 44.08 -8.55 18.21
C PRO A 175 45.24 -8.86 19.14
N MET A 176 46.48 -8.61 18.73
CA MET A 176 47.69 -8.79 19.54
C MET A 176 48.18 -7.50 20.20
N SER A 177 47.42 -6.42 20.10
CA SER A 177 47.82 -5.17 20.73
C SER A 177 47.38 -5.15 22.21
N HIS A 178 48.20 -4.46 23.03
CA HIS A 178 47.92 -4.32 24.44
C HIS A 178 46.59 -3.63 24.73
N GLU A 179 46.06 -3.76 25.98
CA GLU A 179 44.82 -3.10 26.47
C GLU A 179 44.76 -1.61 26.11
N LEU A 180 45.90 -0.94 25.93
CA LEU A 180 46.01 0.45 25.49
C LEU A 180 45.38 0.71 24.12
N ASP A 181 45.26 -0.30 23.25
CA ASP A 181 44.67 -0.10 21.90
C ASP A 181 43.15 0.01 21.93
N PHE A 182 42.49 -0.54 22.96
CA PHE A 182 41.08 -0.23 23.18
C PHE A 182 40.81 1.25 23.51
N MET A 183 41.84 2.01 23.94
CA MET A 183 41.76 3.46 24.04
C MET A 183 41.54 4.13 22.67
N ASN A 184 41.90 3.46 21.57
CA ASN A 184 41.67 3.91 20.21
C ASN A 184 40.20 3.76 19.79
N LEU A 185 39.34 3.01 20.52
CA LEU A 185 37.89 2.99 20.30
C LEU A 185 37.32 4.41 20.30
N ARG A 186 37.88 5.34 21.03
CA ARG A 186 37.47 6.74 20.99
C ARG A 186 37.49 7.32 19.58
N LYS A 187 38.46 6.92 18.74
CA LYS A 187 38.56 7.39 17.34
C LYS A 187 37.44 6.81 16.47
N ALA A 188 37.05 5.55 16.73
CA ALA A 188 35.96 4.92 16.04
C ALA A 188 34.58 5.55 16.36
N MET A 189 34.44 6.12 17.58
CA MET A 189 33.17 6.65 18.11
C MET A 189 33.07 8.18 17.99
N VAL A 190 33.85 8.81 17.11
CA VAL A 190 33.69 10.23 16.81
C VAL A 190 32.54 10.48 15.83
N LYS A 191 31.91 11.66 15.90
CA LYS A 191 30.73 12.03 15.11
C LYS A 191 30.93 11.87 13.60
N ASP A 192 32.13 12.14 13.10
CA ASP A 192 32.48 12.04 11.67
C ASP A 192 33.25 10.75 11.34
N GLY A 193 33.29 9.79 12.28
CA GLY A 193 33.88 8.46 12.08
C GLY A 193 32.92 7.51 11.37
N SER A 194 33.45 6.32 11.03
CA SER A 194 32.68 5.22 10.45
C SER A 194 32.59 4.05 11.45
N PRO A 195 31.81 4.16 12.53
CA PRO A 195 31.74 3.14 13.58
C PRO A 195 31.25 1.78 13.05
N GLU A 196 30.45 1.77 11.98
CA GLU A 196 30.01 0.56 11.26
C GLU A 196 31.17 -0.25 10.69
N SER A 197 32.32 0.38 10.43
CA SER A 197 33.50 -0.32 9.97
C SER A 197 34.16 -1.24 11.03
N TYR A 198 33.79 -1.06 12.31
CA TYR A 198 34.24 -1.86 13.44
C TYR A 198 33.21 -2.93 13.87
N THR A 199 32.15 -3.10 13.11
CA THR A 199 31.18 -4.19 13.30
C THR A 199 31.64 -5.46 12.59
N LEU A 200 30.93 -6.57 12.79
CA LEU A 200 31.16 -7.82 12.07
C LEU A 200 31.06 -7.60 10.54
N ALA A 201 31.76 -8.44 9.78
CA ALA A 201 31.80 -8.31 8.33
C ALA A 201 30.43 -8.49 7.67
N ASP A 202 29.58 -9.30 8.27
CA ASP A 202 28.22 -9.62 7.87
C ASP A 202 27.16 -8.78 8.60
N PHE A 203 27.58 -7.77 9.38
CA PHE A 203 26.64 -6.87 10.03
C PHE A 203 25.83 -6.10 8.99
N GLU A 204 24.52 -6.23 9.06
CA GLU A 204 23.52 -5.45 8.34
C GLU A 204 22.62 -4.73 9.35
N PRO A 205 22.45 -3.40 9.23
CA PRO A 205 21.60 -2.66 10.15
C PRO A 205 20.14 -2.97 9.86
N ASP A 206 19.35 -3.17 10.91
CA ASP A 206 17.88 -3.18 10.81
C ASP A 206 17.36 -1.74 10.69
N LEU A 207 17.03 -1.35 9.46
CA LEU A 207 16.58 0.00 9.15
C LEU A 207 15.21 0.32 9.76
N LEU A 208 14.37 -0.69 9.97
CA LEU A 208 13.08 -0.51 10.65
C LEU A 208 13.28 -0.10 12.12
N THR A 209 14.26 -0.71 12.81
CA THR A 209 14.62 -0.30 14.18
C THR A 209 15.12 1.15 14.22
N VAL A 210 15.96 1.57 13.27
CA VAL A 210 16.44 2.95 13.17
C VAL A 210 15.27 3.92 12.93
N PHE A 211 14.36 3.56 12.04
CA PHE A 211 13.15 4.33 11.75
C PHE A 211 12.29 4.52 13.01
N LEU A 212 11.98 3.43 13.72
CA LEU A 212 11.18 3.48 14.94
C LEU A 212 11.85 4.33 16.03
N TYR A 213 13.17 4.26 16.14
CA TYR A 213 13.94 5.10 17.06
C TYR A 213 13.81 6.58 16.68
N ASP A 214 14.03 6.95 15.42
CA ASP A 214 13.95 8.34 14.97
C ASP A 214 12.54 8.93 15.09
N VAL A 215 11.49 8.12 14.83
CA VAL A 215 10.10 8.53 15.09
C VAL A 215 9.86 8.79 16.58
N LYS A 216 10.31 7.89 17.47
CA LYS A 216 10.16 8.05 18.94
C LYS A 216 10.93 9.25 19.47
N MET A 217 12.08 9.55 18.90
CA MET A 217 12.92 10.71 19.31
C MET A 217 12.43 12.02 18.67
N GLY A 218 11.45 11.98 17.78
CA GLY A 218 10.95 13.16 17.07
C GLY A 218 11.88 13.69 15.97
N ASN A 219 12.92 12.93 15.60
CA ASN A 219 13.82 13.27 14.49
C ASN A 219 13.14 13.08 13.14
N LEU A 220 12.14 12.19 13.09
CA LEU A 220 11.35 11.85 11.92
C LEU A 220 9.86 12.06 12.24
N THR A 221 9.19 12.92 11.48
CA THR A 221 7.77 13.25 11.67
C THR A 221 7.01 12.97 10.39
N PHE A 222 5.93 12.19 10.49
CA PHE A 222 5.05 11.89 9.36
C PHE A 222 4.36 13.17 8.85
N GLU A 223 4.29 13.33 7.52
CA GLU A 223 3.58 14.45 6.88
C GLU A 223 2.38 13.97 6.06
N THR A 224 2.56 13.04 5.12
CA THR A 224 1.47 12.57 4.26
C THR A 224 1.77 11.22 3.58
N VAL A 225 0.71 10.55 3.13
CA VAL A 225 0.77 9.46 2.16
C VAL A 225 0.63 10.06 0.76
N ASN A 226 1.57 9.74 -0.13
CA ASN A 226 1.56 10.21 -1.52
C ASN A 226 0.92 9.20 -2.46
N ARG A 227 1.22 7.91 -2.24
CA ARG A 227 0.78 6.82 -3.11
C ARG A 227 0.72 5.50 -2.36
N LEU A 228 -0.26 4.68 -2.71
CA LEU A 228 -0.43 3.32 -2.21
C LEU A 228 -0.58 2.37 -3.39
N ASN A 229 0.18 1.28 -3.37
CA ASN A 229 0.12 0.19 -4.34
C ASN A 229 0.07 -1.14 -3.61
N TYR A 230 -0.64 -2.12 -4.17
CA TYR A 230 -0.62 -3.49 -3.66
C TYR A 230 0.07 -4.40 -4.66
N HIS A 231 0.90 -5.32 -4.17
CA HIS A 231 1.70 -6.24 -4.96
C HIS A 231 1.34 -7.68 -4.59
N PHE A 232 1.01 -8.50 -5.60
CA PHE A 232 0.50 -9.84 -5.43
C PHE A 232 1.39 -10.87 -6.10
N PHE A 233 1.73 -11.93 -5.34
CA PHE A 233 2.44 -13.12 -5.75
C PHE A 233 1.64 -14.40 -5.41
N SER A 234 0.34 -14.24 -5.14
CA SER A 234 -0.57 -15.29 -4.68
C SER A 234 -0.96 -16.28 -5.77
N VAL A 235 -0.72 -15.93 -7.04
CA VAL A 235 -0.97 -16.84 -8.17
C VAL A 235 0.36 -17.39 -8.65
N ASP A 236 0.56 -18.71 -8.52
CA ASP A 236 1.83 -19.34 -8.90
C ASP A 236 2.19 -19.08 -10.36
N GLY A 237 3.43 -18.62 -10.58
CA GLY A 237 3.95 -18.22 -11.87
C GLY A 237 3.52 -16.82 -12.33
N TRP A 238 2.87 -16.02 -11.48
CA TRP A 238 2.38 -14.68 -11.84
C TRP A 238 2.66 -13.64 -10.76
N TYR A 239 2.87 -12.44 -11.23
CA TYR A 239 2.86 -11.22 -10.44
C TYR A 239 1.85 -10.26 -11.03
N PHE A 240 1.12 -9.54 -10.16
CA PHE A 240 0.32 -8.39 -10.55
C PHE A 240 0.31 -7.34 -9.47
N SER A 241 0.08 -6.09 -9.88
CA SER A 241 -0.06 -4.97 -8.95
C SER A 241 -1.41 -4.28 -9.09
N LEU A 242 -1.89 -3.70 -7.98
CA LEU A 242 -3.07 -2.85 -7.97
C LEU A 242 -2.67 -1.40 -7.75
N ASN A 243 -3.22 -0.54 -8.57
CA ASN A 243 -3.22 0.90 -8.40
C ASN A 243 -4.65 1.42 -8.23
N ASN A 244 -4.79 2.54 -7.51
CA ASN A 244 -6.07 3.21 -7.41
C ASN A 244 -6.20 4.26 -8.51
N PHE A 245 -7.27 4.17 -9.30
CA PHE A 245 -7.58 5.08 -10.39
C PHE A 245 -8.83 5.88 -10.06
N ASN A 246 -8.67 7.18 -9.89
CA ASN A 246 -9.80 8.10 -9.69
C ASN A 246 -10.10 8.79 -11.04
N ARG A 247 -10.96 8.16 -11.83
CA ARG A 247 -11.38 8.64 -13.15
C ARG A 247 -12.87 8.37 -13.37
N PRO A 248 -13.55 9.15 -14.23
CA PRO A 248 -14.96 8.92 -14.54
C PRO A 248 -15.18 7.59 -15.26
N GLY A 249 -16.34 6.96 -15.06
CA GLY A 249 -16.73 5.72 -15.73
C GLY A 249 -16.66 4.49 -14.82
N TYR A 250 -16.72 3.30 -15.43
CA TYR A 250 -16.83 2.03 -14.70
C TYR A 250 -15.46 1.37 -14.42
N ASN A 251 -14.41 1.79 -15.13
CA ASN A 251 -13.05 1.26 -14.97
C ASN A 251 -12.26 2.20 -14.05
N THR A 252 -12.65 2.23 -12.78
CA THR A 252 -12.15 3.13 -11.73
C THR A 252 -11.99 2.36 -10.42
N GLY A 253 -11.27 2.93 -9.46
CA GLY A 253 -10.96 2.32 -8.17
C GLY A 253 -9.69 1.46 -8.24
N TRP A 254 -9.64 0.38 -7.44
CA TRP A 254 -8.52 -0.55 -7.43
C TRP A 254 -8.57 -1.49 -8.62
N LEU A 255 -7.60 -1.34 -9.52
CA LEU A 255 -7.51 -2.12 -10.75
C LEU A 255 -6.12 -2.74 -10.87
N ILE A 256 -6.05 -3.89 -11.53
CA ILE A 256 -4.79 -4.51 -11.92
C ILE A 256 -4.15 -3.63 -13.00
N SER A 257 -3.03 -3.00 -12.65
CA SER A 257 -2.27 -2.11 -13.53
C SER A 257 -1.10 -2.80 -14.20
N ASP A 258 -0.50 -3.78 -13.53
CA ASP A 258 0.60 -4.57 -14.04
C ASP A 258 0.28 -6.05 -13.93
N LEU A 259 0.65 -6.81 -14.96
CA LEU A 259 0.51 -8.27 -15.00
C LEU A 259 1.74 -8.85 -15.70
N VAL A 260 2.47 -9.71 -15.01
CA VAL A 260 3.69 -10.33 -15.51
C VAL A 260 3.72 -11.81 -15.15
N LYS A 261 4.10 -12.65 -16.12
CA LYS A 261 4.41 -14.05 -15.87
C LYS A 261 5.84 -14.17 -15.38
N ILE A 262 6.05 -14.81 -14.23
CA ILE A 262 7.34 -14.88 -13.57
C ILE A 262 7.70 -16.32 -13.17
N ASN A 263 8.98 -16.66 -13.22
CA ASN A 263 9.51 -17.86 -12.60
C ASN A 263 10.02 -17.58 -11.18
N ALA A 264 10.47 -18.62 -10.46
CA ALA A 264 10.94 -18.50 -9.08
C ALA A 264 12.09 -17.49 -8.93
N GLN A 265 13.07 -17.50 -9.85
CA GLN A 265 14.20 -16.55 -9.81
C GLN A 265 13.72 -15.12 -10.04
N GLN A 266 12.86 -14.90 -11.03
CA GLN A 266 12.27 -13.59 -11.32
C GLN A 266 11.41 -13.08 -10.16
N LYS A 267 10.73 -13.97 -9.42
CA LYS A 267 10.00 -13.62 -8.20
C LYS A 267 10.95 -13.07 -7.14
N GLU A 268 12.07 -13.74 -6.88
CA GLU A 268 13.08 -13.28 -5.92
C GLU A 268 13.69 -11.92 -6.34
N ASP A 269 14.05 -11.79 -7.61
CA ASP A 269 14.64 -10.56 -8.14
C ASP A 269 13.64 -9.39 -8.06
N LEU A 270 12.37 -9.63 -8.37
CA LEU A 270 11.32 -8.62 -8.27
C LEU A 270 11.04 -8.25 -6.81
N LEU A 271 11.03 -9.20 -5.89
CA LEU A 271 10.89 -8.92 -4.45
C LEU A 271 12.06 -8.08 -3.94
N LYS A 272 13.32 -8.40 -4.34
CA LYS A 272 14.48 -7.57 -3.99
C LYS A 272 14.32 -6.14 -4.51
N LEU A 273 13.88 -5.98 -5.76
CA LEU A 273 13.66 -4.68 -6.38
C LEU A 273 12.56 -3.88 -5.66
N LEU A 274 11.43 -4.53 -5.35
CA LEU A 274 10.29 -3.88 -4.71
C LEU A 274 10.60 -3.46 -3.28
N TYR A 275 11.32 -4.30 -2.52
CA TYR A 275 11.80 -3.97 -1.16
C TYR A 275 13.07 -3.12 -1.16
N ASP A 276 13.59 -2.73 -2.34
CA ASP A 276 14.80 -1.93 -2.46
C ASP A 276 16.00 -2.53 -1.69
N LYS A 277 16.05 -3.86 -1.64
CA LYS A 277 17.15 -4.62 -1.04
C LYS A 277 18.25 -4.85 -2.08
N LYS A 278 19.47 -4.52 -1.69
CA LYS A 278 20.67 -4.75 -2.54
C LYS A 278 21.04 -6.23 -2.63
#